data_02a9f903fee676c2f8bc8a084143655d
#
_entry.id   02a9f903fee676c2f8bc8a084143655d
#
_cell.length_a   1.000
_cell.length_b   1.000
_cell.length_c   1.000
_cell.angle_alpha   90.00
_cell.angle_beta   90.00
_cell.angle_gamma   90.00
#
_symmetry.space_group_name_H-M   'P 1'
#
loop_
_entity.id
_entity.type
_entity.pdbx_description
1 polymer ?
#
loop_
_entity_poly.entity_id
_entity_poly.type
_entity_poly.pdbx_seq_one_letter_code
_entity_poly.pdbx_strand_id
1 'polypeptide(L)'
;TFYKTGANVDATTTSSTINLLSQRNFEDVFGPVNFSFDRGNVHFVCMKDVYYKSEGKWAWSNYTGGFTDAEYNWLVQDLEKTPKSMKVVLCVHIPVATSNGPKVAEVKNLLNSFDDSVVFSGHTHYQRTILNGSELTEQIHAAICGQWWWSKIEGDGCPNGYTVYHFDDKQIKDSYFIGVNDGMNTRNYQARIYKGDITTGGQYARFKMPYDYDGTYSYYLINVFNGDPRWTVKVYENGVYAGTATLLNVTGESYP
;
A
#
# COMPACT_ATOMS: atom_id res chain seq x y z
N THR A 1 10.69 2.69 -9.72
CA THR A 1 11.58 3.81 -9.38
C THR A 1 12.65 3.96 -10.44
N PHE A 2 12.56 5.01 -11.27
CA PHE A 2 13.39 5.21 -12.46
C PHE A 2 14.59 6.11 -12.15
N TYR A 3 15.48 5.71 -11.30
CA TYR A 3 16.66 6.53 -11.02
C TYR A 3 17.92 6.16 -11.81
N LYS A 4 17.86 5.17 -12.69
CA LYS A 4 18.96 4.93 -13.64
C LYS A 4 18.62 5.56 -14.99
N THR A 5 18.78 6.84 -15.06
CA THR A 5 18.47 7.62 -16.26
C THR A 5 19.56 7.61 -17.30
N GLY A 6 20.67 6.96 -17.12
CA GLY A 6 21.85 7.23 -17.96
C GLY A 6 22.41 8.66 -17.81
N ALA A 7 21.71 9.54 -17.10
CA ALA A 7 22.25 10.83 -16.71
C ALA A 7 23.31 10.61 -15.64
N ASN A 8 24.45 11.25 -15.79
CA ASN A 8 25.52 11.21 -14.82
C ASN A 8 25.08 11.93 -13.54
N VAL A 9 24.57 11.15 -12.58
CA VAL A 9 24.32 11.63 -11.22
C VAL A 9 25.67 11.59 -10.51
N ASP A 10 26.24 12.73 -10.27
CA ASP A 10 27.53 12.91 -9.57
C ASP A 10 27.32 13.62 -8.22
N ALA A 11 28.44 13.93 -7.57
CA ALA A 11 28.44 14.58 -6.27
C ALA A 11 27.85 16.01 -6.28
N THR A 12 27.63 16.60 -7.45
CA THR A 12 27.06 17.95 -7.61
C THR A 12 25.59 17.93 -8.00
N THR A 13 25.01 16.75 -8.29
CA THR A 13 23.63 16.62 -8.72
C THR A 13 22.69 16.91 -7.57
N THR A 14 21.81 17.90 -7.74
CA THR A 14 20.86 18.31 -6.70
C THR A 14 19.65 17.38 -6.62
N SER A 15 18.97 17.38 -5.47
CA SER A 15 17.74 16.62 -5.29
C SER A 15 16.63 17.08 -6.25
N SER A 16 16.54 18.37 -6.54
CA SER A 16 15.61 18.91 -7.53
C SER A 16 15.90 18.41 -8.95
N THR A 17 17.17 18.31 -9.34
CA THR A 17 17.58 17.74 -10.62
C THR A 17 17.21 16.27 -10.72
N ILE A 18 17.44 15.48 -9.67
CA ILE A 18 17.09 14.05 -9.62
C ILE A 18 15.57 13.86 -9.72
N ASN A 19 14.81 14.66 -8.99
CA ASN A 19 13.35 14.65 -9.07
C ASN A 19 12.87 14.92 -10.50
N LEU A 20 13.43 15.94 -11.16
CA LEU A 20 13.07 16.31 -12.54
C LEU A 20 13.43 15.22 -13.55
N LEU A 21 14.64 14.65 -13.46
CA LEU A 21 15.08 13.60 -14.38
C LEU A 21 14.27 12.32 -14.25
N SER A 22 13.98 11.90 -13.03
CA SER A 22 13.16 10.72 -12.79
C SER A 22 11.71 10.91 -13.28
N GLN A 23 11.18 12.12 -13.13
CA GLN A 23 9.87 12.47 -13.64
C GLN A 23 9.83 12.44 -15.17
N ARG A 24 10.77 13.07 -15.86
CA ARG A 24 10.84 13.08 -17.33
C ARG A 24 10.92 11.68 -17.91
N ASN A 25 11.72 10.79 -17.32
CA ASN A 25 11.78 9.41 -17.78
C ASN A 25 10.45 8.66 -17.65
N PHE A 26 9.67 8.96 -16.61
CA PHE A 26 8.33 8.41 -16.49
C PHE A 26 7.40 9.01 -17.55
N GLU A 27 7.44 10.33 -17.72
CA GLU A 27 6.58 11.06 -18.65
C GLU A 27 6.81 10.63 -20.10
N ASP A 28 8.04 10.35 -20.49
CA ASP A 28 8.41 9.88 -21.83
C ASP A 28 7.79 8.50 -22.18
N VAL A 29 7.43 7.72 -21.19
CA VAL A 29 6.92 6.35 -21.38
C VAL A 29 5.43 6.23 -21.05
N PHE A 30 4.99 6.86 -19.95
CA PHE A 30 3.67 6.65 -19.37
C PHE A 30 2.75 7.89 -19.39
N GLY A 31 3.29 9.05 -19.71
CA GLY A 31 2.56 10.31 -19.67
C GLY A 31 2.72 11.06 -18.33
N PRO A 32 1.87 12.02 -18.01
CA PRO A 32 2.05 12.92 -16.88
C PRO A 32 2.11 12.17 -15.55
N VAL A 33 3.01 12.60 -14.65
CA VAL A 33 3.17 12.01 -13.32
C VAL A 33 2.03 12.38 -12.36
N ASN A 34 1.35 13.50 -12.63
CA ASN A 34 0.17 13.93 -11.90
C ASN A 34 -0.98 14.06 -12.88
N PHE A 35 -2.05 13.34 -12.61
CA PHE A 35 -3.29 13.41 -13.40
C PHE A 35 -4.48 13.01 -12.55
N SER A 36 -5.65 13.46 -12.97
CA SER A 36 -6.92 13.10 -12.32
C SER A 36 -7.98 12.78 -13.35
N PHE A 37 -8.99 12.07 -12.93
CA PHE A 37 -10.17 11.75 -13.71
C PHE A 37 -11.36 11.39 -12.84
N ASP A 38 -12.55 11.60 -13.35
CA ASP A 38 -13.79 11.22 -12.70
C ASP A 38 -14.31 9.88 -13.24
N ARG A 39 -14.80 9.04 -12.34
CA ARG A 39 -15.56 7.86 -12.69
C ARG A 39 -16.82 7.78 -11.81
N GLY A 40 -17.96 8.13 -12.36
CA GLY A 40 -19.19 8.33 -11.58
C GLY A 40 -18.99 9.42 -10.53
N ASN A 41 -19.30 9.13 -9.28
CA ASN A 41 -19.12 10.04 -8.15
C ASN A 41 -17.78 9.86 -7.41
N VAL A 42 -16.78 9.30 -8.07
CA VAL A 42 -15.42 9.14 -7.55
C VAL A 42 -14.44 9.94 -8.39
N HIS A 43 -13.67 10.79 -7.74
CA HIS A 43 -12.58 11.55 -8.31
C HIS A 43 -11.26 10.87 -7.98
N PHE A 44 -10.59 10.32 -8.99
CA PHE A 44 -9.29 9.66 -8.86
C PHE A 44 -8.18 10.65 -9.15
N VAL A 45 -7.21 10.73 -8.24
CA VAL A 45 -6.02 11.55 -8.37
C VAL A 45 -4.80 10.64 -8.28
N CYS A 46 -3.97 10.62 -9.32
CA CYS A 46 -2.70 9.89 -9.33
C CYS A 46 -1.56 10.88 -9.26
N MET A 47 -0.68 10.75 -8.27
CA MET A 47 0.40 11.69 -8.03
C MET A 47 1.72 11.00 -7.72
N LYS A 48 2.78 11.64 -8.17
CA LYS A 48 4.14 11.37 -7.70
C LYS A 48 4.29 11.90 -6.27
N ASP A 49 4.82 11.07 -5.39
CA ASP A 49 5.09 11.40 -3.99
C ASP A 49 6.49 10.99 -3.50
N VAL A 50 7.36 10.57 -4.41
CA VAL A 50 8.75 10.28 -4.08
C VAL A 50 9.56 11.57 -4.08
N TYR A 51 9.91 12.04 -2.88
CA TYR A 51 10.66 13.28 -2.66
C TYR A 51 12.10 13.00 -2.24
N TYR A 52 13.08 13.39 -3.04
CA TYR A 52 14.50 13.23 -2.72
C TYR A 52 14.99 14.35 -1.81
N LYS A 53 15.65 13.98 -0.71
CA LYS A 53 16.05 14.89 0.39
C LYS A 53 17.47 15.40 0.30
N SER A 54 18.38 14.62 -0.30
CA SER A 54 19.80 14.92 -0.29
C SER A 54 20.35 15.15 -1.69
N GLU A 55 21.53 15.74 -1.72
CA GLU A 55 22.27 16.07 -2.92
C GLU A 55 23.48 15.13 -3.08
N GLY A 56 24.04 15.12 -4.28
CA GLY A 56 25.26 14.39 -4.60
C GLY A 56 25.04 12.94 -5.01
N LYS A 57 26.14 12.18 -5.03
CA LYS A 57 26.20 10.83 -5.62
C LYS A 57 25.18 9.83 -5.12
N TRP A 58 24.75 9.95 -3.86
CA TRP A 58 23.80 9.03 -3.22
C TRP A 58 22.43 9.65 -2.99
N ALA A 59 22.15 10.80 -3.61
CA ALA A 59 20.83 11.46 -3.45
C ALA A 59 19.66 10.57 -3.85
N TRP A 60 19.84 9.69 -4.81
CA TRP A 60 18.82 8.73 -5.28
C TRP A 60 18.38 7.72 -4.21
N SER A 61 19.18 7.48 -3.17
CA SER A 61 18.85 6.56 -2.07
C SER A 61 18.26 7.25 -0.85
N ASN A 62 18.22 8.60 -0.84
CA ASN A 62 17.72 9.38 0.28
C ASN A 62 16.45 10.14 -0.10
N TYR A 63 15.34 9.47 0.04
CA TYR A 63 14.01 9.99 -0.29
C TYR A 63 13.01 9.76 0.85
N THR A 64 11.85 10.39 0.74
CA THR A 64 10.70 10.20 1.63
C THR A 64 9.41 10.33 0.82
N GLY A 65 8.30 9.90 1.38
CA GLY A 65 6.98 10.34 0.90
C GLY A 65 6.81 11.83 1.14
N GLY A 66 6.46 12.56 0.08
CA GLY A 66 6.29 13.99 0.13
C GLY A 66 6.05 14.59 -1.25
N PHE A 67 5.64 15.86 -1.26
CA PHE A 67 5.29 16.57 -2.47
C PHE A 67 6.06 17.89 -2.55
N THR A 68 6.39 18.32 -3.75
CA THR A 68 6.88 19.68 -3.99
C THR A 68 5.75 20.69 -3.87
N ASP A 69 6.10 21.98 -3.73
CA ASP A 69 5.08 23.05 -3.75
C ASP A 69 4.28 23.04 -5.05
N ALA A 70 4.90 22.73 -6.18
CA ALA A 70 4.22 22.66 -7.47
C ALA A 70 3.21 21.50 -7.53
N GLU A 71 3.56 20.32 -7.03
CA GLU A 71 2.67 19.15 -6.96
C GLU A 71 1.49 19.41 -6.00
N TYR A 72 1.76 20.00 -4.84
CA TYR A 72 0.72 20.38 -3.89
C TYR A 72 -0.23 21.44 -4.47
N ASN A 73 0.30 22.48 -5.08
CA ASN A 73 -0.51 23.53 -5.69
C ASN A 73 -1.36 23.00 -6.86
N TRP A 74 -0.84 22.04 -7.62
CA TRP A 74 -1.61 21.35 -8.64
C TRP A 74 -2.80 20.59 -8.04
N LEU A 75 -2.56 19.83 -6.96
CA LEU A 75 -3.61 19.09 -6.23
C LEU A 75 -4.69 20.06 -5.68
N VAL A 76 -4.29 21.19 -5.10
CA VAL A 76 -5.23 22.21 -4.61
C VAL A 76 -6.13 22.69 -5.73
N GLN A 77 -5.55 23.06 -6.87
CA GLN A 77 -6.32 23.58 -8.03
C GLN A 77 -7.26 22.51 -8.63
N ASP A 78 -6.88 21.25 -8.60
CA ASP A 78 -7.69 20.13 -9.06
C ASP A 78 -8.88 19.90 -8.11
N LEU A 79 -8.60 19.80 -6.82
CA LEU A 79 -9.63 19.55 -5.80
C LEU A 79 -10.54 20.77 -5.52
N GLU A 80 -10.13 21.99 -5.84
CA GLU A 80 -11.01 23.17 -5.83
C GLU A 80 -12.17 23.07 -6.82
N LYS A 81 -11.97 22.32 -7.90
CA LYS A 81 -13.00 22.09 -8.92
C LYS A 81 -13.84 20.85 -8.65
N THR A 82 -13.43 20.03 -7.71
CA THR A 82 -14.08 18.76 -7.36
C THR A 82 -15.16 19.01 -6.32
N PRO A 83 -16.43 18.61 -6.57
CA PRO A 83 -17.50 18.72 -5.58
C PRO A 83 -17.16 17.96 -4.29
N LYS A 84 -17.42 18.60 -3.14
CA LYS A 84 -17.13 17.98 -1.82
C LYS A 84 -17.90 16.70 -1.54
N SER A 85 -19.01 16.50 -2.23
CA SER A 85 -19.84 15.28 -2.15
C SER A 85 -19.24 14.09 -2.90
N MET A 86 -18.26 14.29 -3.78
CA MET A 86 -17.55 13.18 -4.44
C MET A 86 -16.59 12.50 -3.47
N LYS A 87 -16.38 11.20 -3.67
CA LYS A 87 -15.27 10.50 -3.03
C LYS A 87 -13.97 10.87 -3.74
N VAL A 88 -12.93 11.22 -2.98
CA VAL A 88 -11.58 11.41 -3.51
C VAL A 88 -10.74 10.17 -3.24
N VAL A 89 -10.17 9.59 -4.29
CA VAL A 89 -9.20 8.48 -4.20
C VAL A 89 -7.84 9.02 -4.63
N LEU A 90 -6.94 9.22 -3.67
CA LEU A 90 -5.56 9.62 -3.96
C LEU A 90 -4.69 8.37 -4.12
N CYS A 91 -4.10 8.19 -5.31
CA CYS A 91 -3.17 7.11 -5.63
C CYS A 91 -1.74 7.64 -5.62
N VAL A 92 -0.91 7.11 -4.75
CA VAL A 92 0.50 7.48 -4.57
C VAL A 92 1.39 6.25 -4.41
N HIS A 93 2.69 6.41 -4.40
CA HIS A 93 3.61 5.29 -4.20
C HIS A 93 3.92 5.05 -2.72
N ILE A 94 4.31 6.08 -1.98
CA ILE A 94 4.72 5.95 -0.58
C ILE A 94 3.52 6.24 0.34
N PRO A 95 3.31 5.45 1.41
CA PRO A 95 2.17 5.68 2.30
C PRO A 95 2.14 7.09 2.90
N VAL A 96 1.02 7.79 2.70
CA VAL A 96 0.79 9.14 3.22
C VAL A 96 0.63 9.12 4.74
N ALA A 97 -0.05 8.12 5.29
CA ALA A 97 -0.34 8.04 6.72
C ALA A 97 0.93 8.00 7.59
N THR A 98 1.97 7.31 7.11
CA THR A 98 3.23 7.13 7.85
C THR A 98 4.35 8.07 7.40
N SER A 99 4.12 8.88 6.38
CA SER A 99 5.08 9.86 5.89
C SER A 99 5.01 11.19 6.63
N ASN A 100 6.16 11.86 6.71
CA ASN A 100 6.31 13.18 7.31
C ASN A 100 7.14 14.15 6.44
N GLY A 101 7.25 13.86 5.16
CA GLY A 101 7.96 14.70 4.20
C GLY A 101 7.20 15.99 3.87
N PRO A 102 7.78 16.82 2.97
CA PRO A 102 7.17 18.10 2.60
C PRO A 102 5.73 17.93 2.10
N LYS A 103 4.85 18.84 2.50
CA LYS A 103 3.43 18.92 2.11
C LYS A 103 2.53 17.74 2.48
N VAL A 104 3.04 16.72 3.17
CA VAL A 104 2.23 15.56 3.57
C VAL A 104 1.11 15.96 4.53
N ALA A 105 1.38 16.81 5.50
CA ALA A 105 0.36 17.29 6.45
C ALA A 105 -0.72 18.12 5.75
N GLU A 106 -0.32 18.98 4.82
CA GLU A 106 -1.23 19.82 4.03
C GLU A 106 -2.12 18.96 3.12
N VAL A 107 -1.55 17.91 2.48
CA VAL A 107 -2.32 16.95 1.67
C VAL A 107 -3.35 16.22 2.53
N LYS A 108 -2.97 15.72 3.72
CA LYS A 108 -3.91 15.09 4.66
C LYS A 108 -5.06 16.04 5.02
N ASN A 109 -4.75 17.30 5.34
CA ASN A 109 -5.76 18.30 5.68
C ASN A 109 -6.68 18.59 4.49
N LEU A 110 -6.14 18.63 3.28
CA LEU A 110 -6.92 18.86 2.07
C LEU A 110 -7.89 17.71 1.81
N LEU A 111 -7.43 16.46 1.93
CA LEU A 111 -8.28 15.26 1.81
C LEU A 111 -9.38 15.23 2.87
N ASN A 112 -9.05 15.55 4.12
CA ASN A 112 -10.01 15.63 5.23
C ASN A 112 -11.08 16.73 5.06
N SER A 113 -10.92 17.63 4.09
CA SER A 113 -11.93 18.63 3.75
C SER A 113 -13.04 18.11 2.83
N PHE A 114 -12.95 16.88 2.37
CA PHE A 114 -13.98 16.18 1.61
C PHE A 114 -14.81 15.29 2.53
N ASP A 115 -16.07 15.06 2.15
CA ASP A 115 -16.98 14.19 2.92
C ASP A 115 -16.48 12.74 2.97
N ASP A 116 -15.76 12.31 1.93
CA ASP A 116 -15.22 10.94 1.82
C ASP A 116 -13.93 10.94 0.99
N SER A 117 -12.86 10.43 1.57
CA SER A 117 -11.57 10.31 0.89
C SER A 117 -10.81 9.08 1.35
N VAL A 118 -9.99 8.52 0.45
CA VAL A 118 -9.11 7.39 0.76
C VAL A 118 -7.81 7.50 -0.03
N VAL A 119 -6.71 7.08 0.57
CA VAL A 119 -5.41 6.96 -0.09
C VAL A 119 -5.15 5.50 -0.46
N PHE A 120 -4.71 5.26 -1.68
CA PHE A 120 -4.18 4.00 -2.15
C PHE A 120 -2.68 4.14 -2.37
N SER A 121 -1.90 3.35 -1.65
CA SER A 121 -0.43 3.39 -1.69
C SER A 121 0.19 1.99 -1.74
N GLY A 122 1.50 1.92 -1.84
CA GLY A 122 2.28 0.69 -1.91
C GLY A 122 3.63 0.83 -1.20
N HIS A 123 4.74 0.64 -1.91
CA HIS A 123 6.12 0.88 -1.47
C HIS A 123 6.67 -0.07 -0.41
N THR A 124 5.88 -0.39 0.60
CA THR A 124 6.34 -1.14 1.79
C THR A 124 6.49 -2.63 1.55
N HIS A 125 5.95 -3.14 0.42
CA HIS A 125 5.92 -4.57 0.08
C HIS A 125 5.23 -5.42 1.17
N TYR A 126 4.19 -4.85 1.78
CA TYR A 126 3.23 -5.55 2.65
C TYR A 126 1.87 -4.85 2.58
N GLN A 127 0.82 -5.56 2.93
CA GLN A 127 -0.54 -5.02 2.96
C GLN A 127 -0.85 -4.41 4.33
N ARG A 128 -1.49 -3.26 4.34
CA ARG A 128 -1.96 -2.65 5.58
C ARG A 128 -3.18 -1.77 5.35
N THR A 129 -4.20 -1.97 6.16
CA THR A 129 -5.38 -1.11 6.24
C THR A 129 -5.21 -0.11 7.37
N ILE A 130 -5.29 1.18 7.08
CA ILE A 130 -5.18 2.26 8.06
C ILE A 130 -6.55 2.92 8.23
N LEU A 131 -7.01 2.96 9.46
CA LEU A 131 -8.29 3.53 9.84
C LEU A 131 -8.12 4.78 10.70
N ASN A 132 -9.06 5.71 10.56
CA ASN A 132 -9.33 6.76 11.52
C ASN A 132 -10.71 6.48 12.14
N GLY A 133 -10.73 5.95 13.37
CA GLY A 133 -11.95 5.39 13.94
C GLY A 133 -12.45 4.19 13.09
N SER A 134 -13.66 4.30 12.54
CA SER A 134 -14.24 3.29 11.65
C SER A 134 -14.02 3.56 10.16
N GLU A 135 -13.41 4.67 9.80
CA GLU A 135 -13.25 5.10 8.41
C GLU A 135 -11.91 4.63 7.83
N LEU A 136 -11.95 4.09 6.62
CA LEU A 136 -10.76 3.74 5.86
C LEU A 136 -10.10 5.03 5.36
N THR A 137 -8.89 5.32 5.81
CA THR A 137 -8.13 6.49 5.37
C THR A 137 -7.04 6.15 4.38
N GLU A 138 -6.40 4.99 4.52
CA GLU A 138 -5.40 4.53 3.57
C GLU A 138 -5.36 3.01 3.49
N GLN A 139 -5.22 2.50 2.26
CA GLN A 139 -4.90 1.11 1.99
C GLN A 139 -3.52 1.01 1.35
N ILE A 140 -2.60 0.35 2.03
CA ILE A 140 -1.28 0.00 1.51
C ILE A 140 -1.40 -1.36 0.83
N HIS A 141 -0.93 -1.45 -0.41
CA HIS A 141 -1.11 -2.62 -1.26
C HIS A 141 0.16 -3.45 -1.36
N ALA A 142 -0.04 -4.74 -1.61
CA ALA A 142 0.99 -5.67 -2.00
C ALA A 142 1.71 -5.23 -3.29
N ALA A 143 2.95 -5.66 -3.45
CA ALA A 143 3.74 -5.41 -4.64
C ALA A 143 3.63 -6.59 -5.63
N ILE A 144 3.44 -6.30 -6.92
CA ILE A 144 3.49 -7.33 -7.96
C ILE A 144 4.87 -8.00 -8.03
N CYS A 145 5.94 -7.24 -7.74
CA CYS A 145 7.29 -7.78 -7.67
C CYS A 145 7.61 -8.55 -6.38
N GLY A 146 6.68 -8.60 -5.43
CA GLY A 146 6.92 -9.20 -4.12
C GLY A 146 8.11 -8.58 -3.42
N GLN A 147 8.88 -9.38 -2.70
CA GLN A 147 10.09 -8.94 -2.04
C GLN A 147 11.24 -8.81 -3.06
N TRP A 148 11.24 -7.73 -3.86
CA TRP A 148 12.31 -7.38 -4.81
C TRP A 148 12.60 -8.47 -5.86
N TRP A 149 11.60 -9.19 -6.32
CA TRP A 149 11.72 -10.31 -7.28
C TRP A 149 12.46 -11.56 -6.73
N TRP A 150 12.80 -11.58 -5.45
CA TRP A 150 13.51 -12.69 -4.83
C TRP A 150 12.58 -13.71 -4.17
N SER A 151 11.35 -13.31 -3.89
CA SER A 151 10.35 -14.17 -3.26
C SER A 151 9.01 -14.03 -3.96
N LYS A 152 8.23 -15.12 -3.94
CA LYS A 152 6.81 -15.13 -4.33
C LYS A 152 5.89 -14.69 -3.19
N ILE A 153 6.46 -14.29 -2.07
CA ILE A 153 5.76 -13.90 -0.84
C ILE A 153 6.40 -12.61 -0.35
N GLU A 154 5.59 -11.67 0.08
CA GLU A 154 6.00 -10.42 0.71
C GLU A 154 6.33 -10.61 2.20
N GLY A 155 6.86 -9.57 2.85
CA GLY A 155 7.28 -9.63 4.24
C GLY A 155 6.17 -9.97 5.25
N ASP A 156 4.92 -9.68 4.91
CA ASP A 156 3.73 -10.03 5.70
C ASP A 156 3.12 -11.40 5.36
N GLY A 157 3.78 -12.17 4.50
CA GLY A 157 3.29 -13.48 4.03
C GLY A 157 2.22 -13.40 2.95
N CYS A 158 1.90 -12.21 2.46
CA CYS A 158 1.02 -12.02 1.31
C CYS A 158 1.73 -12.46 0.02
N PRO A 159 1.04 -13.09 -0.95
CA PRO A 159 1.64 -13.35 -2.26
C PRO A 159 1.88 -12.05 -3.03
N ASN A 160 2.75 -12.10 -4.02
CA ASN A 160 2.87 -11.05 -5.03
C ASN A 160 1.53 -10.88 -5.74
N GLY A 161 1.05 -9.66 -5.87
CA GLY A 161 -0.26 -9.47 -6.48
C GLY A 161 -0.76 -8.03 -6.43
N TYR A 162 -2.06 -7.92 -6.65
CA TYR A 162 -2.77 -6.64 -6.66
C TYR A 162 -4.19 -6.83 -6.14
N THR A 163 -4.81 -5.72 -5.75
CA THR A 163 -6.20 -5.70 -5.27
C THR A 163 -7.11 -5.10 -6.33
N VAL A 164 -8.27 -5.71 -6.52
CA VAL A 164 -9.37 -5.20 -7.34
C VAL A 164 -10.43 -4.62 -6.42
N TYR A 165 -10.86 -3.40 -6.70
CA TYR A 165 -11.92 -2.71 -5.97
C TYR A 165 -13.14 -2.53 -6.86
N HIS A 166 -14.32 -2.83 -6.30
CA HIS A 166 -15.59 -2.50 -6.92
C HIS A 166 -16.23 -1.32 -6.19
N PHE A 167 -16.44 -0.25 -6.92
CA PHE A 167 -17.19 0.90 -6.45
C PHE A 167 -18.67 0.75 -6.86
N ASP A 168 -19.57 0.98 -5.91
CA ASP A 168 -21.00 1.18 -6.13
C ASP A 168 -21.28 2.63 -5.73
N ASP A 169 -21.56 3.47 -6.72
CA ASP A 169 -21.52 4.92 -6.56
C ASP A 169 -20.14 5.36 -6.05
N LYS A 170 -20.04 5.97 -4.85
CA LYS A 170 -18.82 6.37 -4.19
C LYS A 170 -18.31 5.41 -3.11
N GLN A 171 -19.06 4.32 -2.85
CA GLN A 171 -18.68 3.36 -1.82
C GLN A 171 -17.85 2.21 -2.38
N ILE A 172 -16.82 1.82 -1.68
CA ILE A 172 -16.12 0.56 -1.95
C ILE A 172 -17.05 -0.58 -1.49
N LYS A 173 -17.72 -1.21 -2.44
CA LYS A 173 -18.72 -2.27 -2.19
C LYS A 173 -18.06 -3.58 -1.81
N ASP A 174 -17.04 -3.96 -2.57
CA ASP A 174 -16.21 -5.11 -2.28
C ASP A 174 -14.78 -4.91 -2.81
N SER A 175 -13.87 -5.70 -2.30
CA SER A 175 -12.52 -5.80 -2.83
C SER A 175 -12.02 -7.24 -2.70
N TYR A 176 -11.12 -7.64 -3.59
CA TYR A 176 -10.46 -8.93 -3.51
C TYR A 176 -9.04 -8.86 -4.06
N PHE A 177 -8.20 -9.71 -3.52
CA PHE A 177 -6.81 -9.83 -3.93
C PHE A 177 -6.68 -10.81 -5.10
N ILE A 178 -5.75 -10.53 -6.01
CA ILE A 178 -5.34 -11.44 -7.08
C ILE A 178 -3.83 -11.62 -7.02
N GLY A 179 -3.38 -12.82 -6.74
CA GLY A 179 -1.98 -13.18 -6.84
C GLY A 179 -1.54 -13.33 -8.29
N VAL A 180 -0.26 -13.08 -8.57
CA VAL A 180 0.31 -13.22 -9.94
C VAL A 180 0.98 -14.58 -10.16
N ASN A 181 1.06 -15.42 -9.13
CA ASN A 181 1.67 -16.74 -9.22
C ASN A 181 0.62 -17.81 -9.53
N ASP A 182 1.05 -18.91 -10.13
CA ASP A 182 0.19 -20.04 -10.46
C ASP A 182 -0.54 -20.59 -9.22
N GLY A 183 -1.82 -20.85 -9.36
CA GLY A 183 -2.71 -21.28 -8.28
C GLY A 183 -3.16 -20.18 -7.31
N MET A 184 -2.60 -18.96 -7.42
CA MET A 184 -2.94 -17.81 -6.59
C MET A 184 -3.69 -16.73 -7.38
N ASN A 185 -3.74 -16.86 -8.71
CA ASN A 185 -4.36 -15.91 -9.65
C ASN A 185 -5.88 -16.07 -9.74
N THR A 186 -6.53 -16.31 -8.62
CA THR A 186 -7.97 -16.54 -8.55
C THR A 186 -8.59 -15.75 -7.40
N ARG A 187 -9.80 -15.25 -7.63
CA ARG A 187 -10.62 -14.59 -6.60
C ARG A 187 -10.89 -15.49 -5.38
N ASN A 188 -10.76 -16.79 -5.50
CA ASN A 188 -11.01 -17.72 -4.38
C ASN A 188 -9.81 -17.86 -3.44
N TYR A 189 -8.64 -17.34 -3.79
CA TYR A 189 -7.44 -17.40 -2.95
C TYR A 189 -7.23 -16.07 -2.21
N GLN A 190 -7.91 -15.91 -1.08
CA GLN A 190 -7.93 -14.65 -0.32
C GLN A 190 -7.22 -14.73 1.03
N ALA A 191 -6.76 -15.91 1.41
CA ALA A 191 -6.08 -16.12 2.69
C ALA A 191 -5.12 -17.30 2.65
N ARG A 192 -4.15 -17.29 3.56
CA ARG A 192 -3.29 -18.45 3.86
C ARG A 192 -3.44 -18.81 5.33
N ILE A 193 -3.43 -20.12 5.58
CA ILE A 193 -3.46 -20.67 6.94
C ILE A 193 -2.08 -21.25 7.25
N TYR A 194 -1.49 -20.78 8.33
CA TYR A 194 -0.23 -21.28 8.87
C TYR A 194 -0.49 -22.01 10.19
N LYS A 195 0.24 -23.07 10.42
CA LYS A 195 0.28 -23.74 11.73
C LYS A 195 1.49 -23.21 12.49
N GLY A 196 1.36 -22.95 13.77
CA GLY A 196 2.48 -22.45 14.54
C GLY A 196 2.19 -22.26 16.02
N ASP A 197 3.26 -21.96 16.77
CA ASP A 197 3.19 -21.52 18.15
C ASP A 197 3.56 -20.04 18.25
N ILE A 198 2.84 -19.33 19.12
CA ILE A 198 3.24 -17.99 19.54
C ILE A 198 4.30 -18.20 20.62
N THR A 199 5.55 -17.89 20.31
CA THR A 199 6.61 -17.96 21.31
C THR A 199 6.46 -16.89 22.37
N THR A 200 6.76 -17.26 23.61
CA THR A 200 6.85 -16.35 24.75
C THR A 200 7.88 -15.26 24.48
N GLY A 201 7.42 -14.01 24.36
CA GLY A 201 8.30 -12.85 24.14
C GLY A 201 7.84 -11.87 23.08
N GLY A 202 6.66 -12.08 22.47
CA GLY A 202 6.07 -11.14 21.50
C GLY A 202 6.69 -11.18 20.10
N GLN A 203 7.70 -12.00 19.88
CA GLN A 203 8.19 -12.28 18.54
C GLN A 203 7.34 -13.42 17.96
N TYR A 204 6.66 -13.15 16.86
CA TYR A 204 6.03 -14.19 16.08
C TYR A 204 7.13 -15.13 15.62
N ALA A 205 7.15 -16.34 16.17
CA ALA A 205 8.03 -17.38 15.70
C ALA A 205 7.83 -17.46 14.19
N ARG A 206 8.93 -17.43 13.46
CA ARG A 206 8.98 -17.48 11.99
C ARG A 206 7.93 -18.46 11.51
N PHE A 207 6.94 -17.94 10.80
CA PHE A 207 5.84 -18.75 10.30
C PHE A 207 6.39 -19.75 9.32
N LYS A 208 6.54 -20.99 9.79
CA LYS A 208 6.92 -22.08 8.92
C LYS A 208 5.71 -22.52 8.11
N MET A 209 5.93 -22.84 6.87
CA MET A 209 4.91 -23.45 6.03
C MET A 209 4.45 -24.77 6.66
N PRO A 210 3.19 -25.20 6.46
CA PRO A 210 2.63 -26.40 7.10
C PRO A 210 3.45 -27.68 6.92
N TYR A 211 4.26 -27.77 5.88
CA TYR A 211 5.11 -28.91 5.56
C TYR A 211 6.48 -28.93 6.29
N ASP A 212 6.87 -27.81 6.90
CA ASP A 212 8.16 -27.70 7.61
C ASP A 212 8.05 -28.03 9.10
N TYR A 213 6.94 -28.59 9.51
CA TYR A 213 6.59 -28.63 10.92
C TYR A 213 6.49 -30.08 11.41
N ASP A 214 7.21 -30.38 12.48
CA ASP A 214 7.31 -31.69 13.14
C ASP A 214 6.69 -31.74 14.56
N GLY A 215 5.97 -30.70 14.96
CA GLY A 215 5.47 -30.52 16.31
C GLY A 215 3.95 -30.45 16.46
N THR A 216 3.50 -30.57 17.71
CA THR A 216 2.10 -30.36 18.11
C THR A 216 1.79 -28.84 18.11
N TYR A 217 0.76 -28.47 17.36
CA TYR A 217 0.35 -27.05 17.21
C TYR A 217 -0.79 -26.73 18.13
N SER A 218 -0.66 -25.58 18.80
CA SER A 218 -1.73 -25.02 19.59
C SER A 218 -2.56 -23.99 18.83
N TYR A 219 -2.04 -23.48 17.70
CA TYR A 219 -2.65 -22.36 17.00
C TYR A 219 -2.63 -22.49 15.47
N TYR A 220 -3.63 -21.87 14.84
CA TYR A 220 -3.63 -21.54 13.42
C TYR A 220 -3.51 -20.04 13.28
N LEU A 221 -2.61 -19.56 12.44
CA LEU A 221 -2.57 -18.18 12.01
C LEU A 221 -3.21 -18.06 10.62
N ILE A 222 -4.15 -17.15 10.49
CA ILE A 222 -4.84 -16.90 9.24
C ILE A 222 -4.40 -15.53 8.74
N ASN A 223 -3.63 -15.50 7.66
CA ASN A 223 -3.28 -14.28 6.94
C ASN A 223 -4.34 -14.02 5.88
N VAL A 224 -5.19 -13.02 6.10
CA VAL A 224 -6.22 -12.61 5.15
C VAL A 224 -5.66 -11.48 4.30
N PHE A 225 -5.52 -11.72 2.99
CA PHE A 225 -4.97 -10.73 2.06
C PHE A 225 -5.89 -9.53 1.93
N ASN A 226 -5.31 -8.33 1.90
CA ASN A 226 -6.05 -7.08 1.91
C ASN A 226 -7.07 -7.00 3.06
N GLY A 227 -6.75 -7.65 4.19
CA GLY A 227 -7.65 -7.78 5.33
C GLY A 227 -7.97 -6.42 5.96
N ASP A 228 -9.23 -6.27 6.36
CA ASP A 228 -9.71 -5.10 7.08
C ASP A 228 -9.91 -5.48 8.55
N PRO A 229 -9.34 -4.75 9.52
CA PRO A 229 -9.47 -5.07 10.95
C PRO A 229 -10.92 -5.02 11.46
N ARG A 230 -11.85 -4.45 10.70
CA ARG A 230 -13.29 -4.45 10.99
C ARG A 230 -13.99 -5.77 10.63
N TRP A 231 -13.31 -6.64 9.87
CA TRP A 231 -13.91 -7.91 9.44
C TRP A 231 -13.93 -8.94 10.56
N THR A 232 -14.92 -9.82 10.50
CA THR A 232 -15.00 -11.01 11.34
C THR A 232 -14.60 -12.23 10.52
N VAL A 233 -13.52 -12.91 10.94
CA VAL A 233 -13.01 -14.11 10.27
C VAL A 233 -13.53 -15.35 11.00
N LYS A 234 -14.44 -16.09 10.34
CA LYS A 234 -15.00 -17.34 10.85
C LYS A 234 -14.29 -18.54 10.26
N VAL A 235 -13.95 -19.51 11.09
CA VAL A 235 -13.26 -20.75 10.70
C VAL A 235 -14.26 -21.89 10.66
N TYR A 236 -14.21 -22.69 9.59
CA TYR A 236 -15.01 -23.90 9.44
C TYR A 236 -14.08 -25.07 9.13
N GLU A 237 -14.30 -26.19 9.78
CA GLU A 237 -13.62 -27.45 9.51
C GLU A 237 -14.64 -28.47 8.97
N ASN A 238 -14.40 -28.99 7.78
CA ASN A 238 -15.33 -29.90 7.09
C ASN A 238 -16.78 -29.40 7.05
N GLY A 239 -16.96 -28.07 6.87
CA GLY A 239 -18.27 -27.42 6.82
C GLY A 239 -18.90 -27.14 8.20
N VAL A 240 -18.27 -27.54 9.30
CA VAL A 240 -18.74 -27.28 10.66
C VAL A 240 -18.02 -26.04 11.21
N TYR A 241 -18.77 -25.14 11.83
CA TYR A 241 -18.19 -23.95 12.46
C TYR A 241 -17.25 -24.36 13.61
N ALA A 242 -15.98 -23.98 13.50
CA ALA A 242 -14.93 -24.29 14.47
C ALA A 242 -14.61 -23.11 15.40
N GLY A 243 -14.90 -21.89 14.98
CA GLY A 243 -14.65 -20.72 15.81
C GLY A 243 -14.51 -19.42 15.00
N THR A 244 -14.28 -18.32 15.73
CA THR A 244 -13.97 -17.01 15.19
C THR A 244 -12.52 -16.68 15.51
N ALA A 245 -11.74 -16.27 14.51
CA ALA A 245 -10.36 -15.87 14.71
C ALA A 245 -10.29 -14.52 15.44
N THR A 246 -9.33 -14.39 16.34
CA THR A 246 -9.03 -13.12 17.01
C THR A 246 -8.04 -12.33 16.18
N LEU A 247 -8.33 -11.05 15.92
CA LEU A 247 -7.40 -10.16 15.27
C LEU A 247 -6.14 -9.99 16.14
N LEU A 248 -4.98 -10.26 15.57
CA LEU A 248 -3.71 -9.99 16.22
C LEU A 248 -3.28 -8.56 15.86
N ASN A 249 -3.23 -7.68 16.86
CA ASN A 249 -2.67 -6.34 16.69
C ASN A 249 -1.15 -6.44 16.89
N VAL A 250 -0.44 -6.47 15.77
CA VAL A 250 1.02 -6.41 15.77
C VAL A 250 1.44 -4.95 15.73
N THR A 251 1.71 -4.37 16.88
CA THR A 251 2.27 -3.01 16.98
C THR A 251 3.79 -3.09 17.04
N GLY A 252 4.45 -2.55 16.02
CA GLY A 252 5.88 -2.21 16.12
C GLY A 252 6.88 -3.26 15.68
N GLU A 253 6.47 -4.37 15.07
CA GLU A 253 7.40 -5.37 14.55
C GLU A 253 7.51 -5.27 13.02
N SER A 254 8.75 -5.20 12.53
CA SER A 254 9.05 -5.49 11.13
C SER A 254 8.93 -7.00 10.95
N TYR A 255 8.13 -7.43 10.01
CA TYR A 255 8.09 -8.84 9.59
C TYR A 255 9.46 -9.26 9.05
N PRO A 256 9.92 -10.48 9.35
CA PRO A 256 11.22 -10.96 8.90
C PRO A 256 11.27 -11.16 7.38
#